data_49f259279c9cac1280953deda1bb0907
#
_entry.id   49f259279c9cac1280953deda1bb0907
#
_cell.length_a   1.000
_cell.length_b   1.000
_cell.length_c   1.000
_cell.angle_alpha   90.00
_cell.angle_beta   90.00
_cell.angle_gamma   90.00
#
_symmetry.space_group_name_H-M   'P 1'
#
loop_
_entity.id
_entity.type
_entity.pdbx_description
1 polymer ?
#
loop_
_entity_poly.entity_id
_entity_poly.type
_entity_poly.pdbx_seq_one_letter_code
_entity_poly.pdbx_strand_id
1 'polypeptide(L)'
;LKRHQNTLYVTTQGAYLAAEGETVVVRVEQENRLQVPVHMLEGIVCFGRVSCSPPLMGLCAERGVGISFLTENGRFLARVQGPTQERYDQKWVNLPKIGMTEIG
;
A
#
# COMPACT_ATOMS: atom_id res chain seq x y z
N LEU A 1 18.47 -9.86 15.19
CA LEU A 1 17.89 -9.74 15.41
C LEU A 1 16.64 -9.74 14.94
N LYS A 2 15.95 -9.37 15.10
CA LYS A 2 14.83 -9.44 14.75
C LYS A 2 14.20 -8.38 14.21
N ARG A 3 14.68 -7.53 13.86
CA ARG A 3 14.24 -6.45 13.37
C ARG A 3 13.44 -6.64 12.19
N HIS A 4 13.49 -7.64 11.57
CA HIS A 4 12.82 -7.79 10.38
C HIS A 4 11.38 -7.95 10.65
N GLN A 5 10.92 -7.74 11.79
CA GLN A 5 9.59 -7.86 12.05
C GLN A 5 8.86 -6.58 11.97
N ASN A 6 9.34 -5.62 11.30
CA ASN A 6 8.71 -4.33 11.24
C ASN A 6 7.53 -4.30 10.27
N THR A 7 6.41 -4.78 10.73
CA THR A 7 5.18 -4.74 9.97
C THR A 7 4.24 -3.77 10.64
N LEU A 8 3.63 -2.91 9.85
CA LEU A 8 2.67 -1.96 10.39
C LEU A 8 1.30 -2.58 10.28
N TYR A 9 0.62 -2.77 11.39
CA TYR A 9 -0.71 -3.33 11.41
C TYR A 9 -1.70 -2.21 11.69
N VAL A 10 -2.64 -2.00 10.80
CA VAL A 10 -3.59 -0.90 10.93
C VAL A 10 -4.97 -1.48 11.13
N THR A 11 -5.53 -1.31 12.31
CA THR A 11 -6.82 -1.89 12.66
C THR A 11 -7.88 -0.85 12.94
N THR A 12 -7.53 0.43 12.93
CA THR A 12 -8.49 1.47 13.22
C THR A 12 -9.40 1.69 12.02
N GLN A 13 -10.69 1.48 12.20
CA GLN A 13 -11.63 1.59 11.10
C GLN A 13 -11.77 3.06 10.69
N GLY A 14 -11.75 3.28 9.39
CA GLY A 14 -11.78 4.63 8.87
C GLY A 14 -10.39 5.25 8.68
N ALA A 15 -9.33 4.52 8.98
CA ALA A 15 -7.99 5.05 8.79
C ALA A 15 -7.66 5.17 7.31
N TYR A 16 -6.85 6.15 6.99
CA TYR A 16 -6.43 6.39 5.63
C TYR A 16 -4.91 6.52 5.63
N LEU A 17 -4.26 5.74 4.79
CA LEU A 17 -2.82 5.76 4.72
C LEU A 17 -2.36 6.53 3.50
N ALA A 18 -1.41 7.39 3.68
CA ALA A 18 -0.91 8.24 2.61
C ALA A 18 0.59 8.32 2.66
N ALA A 19 1.20 8.84 1.62
CA ALA A 19 2.63 9.01 1.57
C ALA A 19 2.99 10.47 1.74
N GLU A 20 3.99 10.74 2.53
CA GLU A 20 4.55 12.07 2.62
C GLU A 20 6.04 11.89 2.54
N GLY A 21 6.64 12.25 1.42
CA GLY A 21 8.04 12.00 1.20
C GLY A 21 8.26 10.50 1.22
N GLU A 22 9.22 10.07 1.96
CA GLU A 22 9.52 8.66 2.08
C GLU A 22 8.90 8.07 3.34
N THR A 23 7.77 8.58 3.76
CA THR A 23 7.14 8.09 4.97
C THR A 23 5.71 7.69 4.69
N VAL A 24 5.21 6.77 5.51
CA VAL A 24 3.83 6.35 5.51
C VAL A 24 3.15 7.11 6.64
N VAL A 25 2.05 7.79 6.33
CA VAL A 25 1.31 8.54 7.31
C VAL A 25 -0.04 7.88 7.49
N VAL A 26 -0.43 7.63 8.72
CA VAL A 26 -1.74 7.06 9.03
C VAL A 26 -2.61 8.18 9.58
N ARG A 27 -3.71 8.47 8.90
CA ARG A 27 -4.62 9.52 9.31
C ARG A 27 -5.94 8.94 9.75
N VAL A 28 -6.48 9.50 10.80
CA VAL A 28 -7.79 9.11 11.28
C VAL A 28 -8.52 10.40 11.54
N GLU A 29 -9.67 10.56 10.91
CA GLU A 29 -10.45 11.78 11.06
C GLU A 29 -9.63 13.03 10.75
N GLN A 30 -8.85 12.90 9.68
CA GLN A 30 -8.03 14.01 9.19
C GLN A 30 -6.89 14.44 10.10
N GLU A 31 -6.57 13.62 11.06
CA GLU A 31 -5.43 13.89 11.90
C GLU A 31 -4.36 12.86 11.69
N ASN A 32 -3.13 13.29 11.62
CA ASN A 32 -2.02 12.36 11.48
C ASN A 32 -1.77 11.70 12.81
N ARG A 33 -1.99 10.39 12.87
CA ARG A 33 -1.78 9.66 14.10
C ARG A 33 -0.45 8.97 14.16
N LEU A 34 0.15 8.71 13.00
CA LEU A 34 1.41 7.99 12.98
C LEU A 34 2.13 8.34 11.70
N GLN A 35 3.43 8.42 11.73
CA GLN A 35 4.22 8.64 10.54
C GLN A 35 5.47 7.79 10.67
N VAL A 36 5.71 6.91 9.73
CA VAL A 36 6.78 5.95 9.81
C VAL A 36 7.59 5.98 8.52
N PRO A 37 8.91 6.05 8.60
CA PRO A 37 9.72 6.00 7.38
C PRO A 37 9.51 4.68 6.68
N VAL A 38 9.31 4.72 5.37
CA VAL A 38 8.96 3.52 4.63
C VAL A 38 10.10 2.51 4.67
N HIS A 39 11.34 2.97 4.76
CA HIS A 39 12.46 2.05 4.75
C HIS A 39 12.53 1.20 6.02
N MET A 40 11.77 1.55 7.02
CA MET A 40 11.76 0.76 8.22
C MET A 40 10.73 -0.34 8.19
N LEU A 41 9.94 -0.41 7.14
CA LEU A 41 8.84 -1.35 7.08
C LEU A 41 9.13 -2.50 6.16
N GLU A 42 8.66 -3.67 6.53
CA GLU A 42 8.74 -4.81 5.67
C GLU A 42 7.37 -5.08 5.06
N GLY A 43 6.34 -4.62 5.67
CA GLY A 43 5.00 -4.78 5.15
C GLY A 43 4.00 -3.96 5.91
N ILE A 44 2.81 -3.82 5.32
CA ILE A 44 1.70 -3.13 5.95
C ILE A 44 0.51 -4.06 5.84
N VAL A 45 -0.24 -4.22 6.90
CA VAL A 45 -1.42 -5.06 6.91
C VAL A 45 -2.60 -4.22 7.38
N CYS A 46 -3.62 -4.13 6.55
CA CYS A 46 -4.78 -3.31 6.83
C CYS A 46 -6.00 -4.18 7.08
N PHE A 47 -6.69 -3.94 8.17
CA PHE A 47 -7.86 -4.74 8.55
C PHE A 47 -9.14 -3.94 8.45
N GLY A 48 -10.09 -4.42 7.67
CA GLY A 48 -11.38 -3.80 7.58
C GLY A 48 -11.38 -2.54 6.76
N ARG A 49 -12.04 -1.50 7.26
CA ARG A 49 -12.19 -0.28 6.50
C ARG A 49 -10.98 0.62 6.68
N VAL A 50 -9.92 0.27 6.00
CA VAL A 50 -8.69 1.04 5.99
C VAL A 50 -8.35 1.24 4.53
N SER A 51 -8.08 2.47 4.14
CA SER A 51 -7.79 2.81 2.74
C SER A 51 -6.36 3.29 2.57
N CYS A 52 -5.87 3.20 1.37
CA CYS A 52 -4.53 3.67 1.04
C CYS A 52 -4.58 4.54 -0.19
N SER A 53 -3.77 5.56 -0.23
CA SER A 53 -3.72 6.41 -1.40
C SER A 53 -2.89 5.74 -2.50
N PRO A 54 -3.18 6.01 -3.76
CA PRO A 54 -2.35 5.47 -4.84
C PRO A 54 -0.89 5.88 -4.74
N PRO A 55 -0.55 7.12 -4.38
CA PRO A 55 0.86 7.47 -4.20
C PRO A 55 1.55 6.60 -3.16
N LEU A 56 0.84 6.22 -2.10
CA LEU A 56 1.45 5.36 -1.10
C LEU A 56 1.66 3.97 -1.68
N MET A 57 0.70 3.48 -2.44
CA MET A 57 0.85 2.17 -3.05
C MET A 57 2.07 2.16 -3.95
N GLY A 58 2.28 3.23 -4.71
CA GLY A 58 3.44 3.33 -5.58
C GLY A 58 4.74 3.37 -4.81
N LEU A 59 4.78 4.15 -3.76
CA LEU A 59 5.98 4.24 -2.95
C LEU A 59 6.33 2.88 -2.34
N CYS A 60 5.36 2.20 -1.78
CA CYS A 60 5.59 0.91 -1.17
C CYS A 60 6.03 -0.10 -2.21
N ALA A 61 5.42 -0.08 -3.38
CA ALA A 61 5.80 -0.99 -4.44
C ALA A 61 7.26 -0.77 -4.84
N GLU A 62 7.68 0.45 -4.94
CA GLU A 62 9.05 0.76 -5.28
C GLU A 62 10.03 0.34 -4.22
N ARG A 63 9.64 0.37 -2.99
CA ARG A 63 10.54 0.04 -1.90
C ARG A 63 10.40 -1.39 -1.43
N GLY A 64 9.61 -2.18 -2.13
CA GLY A 64 9.48 -3.59 -1.75
C GLY A 64 8.63 -3.84 -0.52
N VAL A 65 7.75 -2.92 -0.18
CA VAL A 65 6.89 -3.07 0.98
C VAL A 65 5.52 -3.47 0.49
N GLY A 66 5.07 -4.66 0.82
CA GLY A 66 3.76 -5.12 0.38
C GLY A 66 2.68 -4.59 1.30
N ILE A 67 1.49 -4.34 0.74
CA ILE A 67 0.36 -3.91 1.53
C ILE A 67 -0.73 -4.94 1.37
N SER A 68 -1.14 -5.55 2.46
CA SER A 68 -2.17 -6.57 2.43
C SER A 68 -3.44 -6.03 3.04
N PHE A 69 -4.57 -6.38 2.43
CA PHE A 69 -5.87 -5.95 2.91
C PHE A 69 -6.65 -7.17 3.35
N LEU A 70 -7.15 -7.15 4.57
CA LEU A 70 -7.92 -8.24 5.11
C LEU A 70 -9.23 -7.73 5.68
N THR A 71 -10.15 -8.62 5.90
CA THR A 71 -11.40 -8.23 6.56
C THR A 71 -11.05 -7.94 8.02
N GLU A 72 -11.98 -7.36 8.75
CA GLU A 72 -11.75 -7.12 10.15
C GLU A 72 -11.44 -8.41 10.88
N ASN A 73 -11.95 -9.53 10.41
CA ASN A 73 -11.71 -10.78 11.05
C ASN A 73 -10.49 -11.52 10.54
N GLY A 74 -9.75 -10.88 9.69
CA GLY A 74 -8.48 -11.45 9.24
C GLY A 74 -8.49 -12.27 7.99
N ARG A 75 -9.60 -12.27 7.24
CA ARG A 75 -9.62 -13.02 6.00
C ARG A 75 -8.98 -12.19 4.89
N PHE A 76 -8.07 -12.78 4.16
CA PHE A 76 -7.35 -12.07 3.11
C PHE A 76 -8.25 -11.60 1.99
N LEU A 77 -8.07 -10.39 1.55
CA LEU A 77 -8.82 -9.83 0.44
C LEU A 77 -7.93 -9.54 -0.75
N ALA A 78 -6.85 -8.84 -0.55
CA ALA A 78 -6.01 -8.41 -1.67
C ALA A 78 -4.64 -7.98 -1.19
N ARG A 79 -3.71 -7.92 -2.10
CA ARG A 79 -2.37 -7.48 -1.76
C ARG A 79 -1.83 -6.61 -2.87
N VAL A 80 -1.18 -5.52 -2.49
CA VAL A 80 -0.50 -4.63 -3.40
C VAL A 80 0.99 -4.83 -3.20
N GLN A 81 1.71 -5.16 -4.25
CA GLN A 81 3.15 -5.28 -4.13
C GLN A 81 3.77 -4.93 -5.45
N GLY A 82 5.04 -4.66 -5.42
CA GLY A 82 5.72 -4.24 -6.61
C GLY A 82 5.94 -5.38 -7.57
N PRO A 83 6.39 -5.06 -8.75
CA PRO A 83 6.57 -6.07 -9.77
C PRO A 83 7.84 -6.82 -9.55
N THR A 84 7.91 -8.01 -10.08
CA THR A 84 9.18 -8.63 -10.10
C THR A 84 9.82 -8.08 -11.32
N GLN A 85 11.08 -7.89 -11.26
CA GLN A 85 11.76 -7.24 -12.22
C GLN A 85 11.54 -7.66 -13.57
N GLU A 86 11.59 -8.80 -13.90
CA GLU A 86 11.49 -9.14 -15.19
C GLU A 86 10.16 -8.97 -15.75
N ARG A 87 9.18 -8.82 -15.07
CA ARG A 87 8.00 -8.68 -15.62
C ARG A 87 7.48 -7.43 -15.89
N TYR A 88 7.98 -6.44 -15.46
CA TYR A 88 7.53 -5.16 -15.64
C TYR A 88 7.86 -4.53 -16.75
N ASP A 89 8.53 -5.05 -17.50
CA ASP A 89 9.07 -4.38 -18.51
C ASP A 89 8.15 -3.80 -19.41
N GLN A 90 8.44 -3.75 -20.51
CA GLN A 90 7.77 -3.07 -21.50
C GLN A 90 6.43 -3.62 -21.80
N LYS A 91 6.07 -4.71 -21.30
CA LYS A 91 4.88 -5.25 -21.53
C LYS A 91 3.76 -4.36 -21.28
N TRP A 92 3.69 -3.72 -20.19
CA TRP A 92 2.61 -2.85 -19.85
C TRP A 92 2.60 -1.60 -20.66
N VAL A 93 3.74 -1.13 -21.00
CA VAL A 93 3.84 0.08 -21.75
C VAL A 93 3.35 -0.13 -23.17
N ASN A 94 3.60 -1.30 -23.70
CA ASN A 94 3.23 -1.56 -25.06
C ASN A 94 1.88 -2.20 -25.29
N LEU A 95 1.09 -2.31 -24.27
CA LEU A 95 -0.22 -2.88 -24.45
C LEU A 95 -1.08 -1.92 -25.24
N PRO A 96 -1.86 -2.42 -26.14
CA PRO A 96 -2.70 -1.54 -26.93
C PRO A 96 -3.76 -0.97 -26.02
N LYS A 97 -4.12 0.27 -26.27
CA LYS A 97 -5.13 0.87 -25.51
C LYS A 97 -6.41 0.40 -26.04
N ILE A 98 -7.19 -0.26 -25.24
CA ILE A 98 -8.42 -0.73 -25.66
C ILE A 98 -9.32 0.43 -25.65
N GLY A 99 -10.17 0.53 -26.58
CA GLY A 99 -11.01 1.66 -26.66
C GLY A 99 -12.06 1.68 -25.62
N MET A 100 -11.71 1.84 -24.42
CA MET A 100 -12.65 1.93 -23.37
C MET A 100 -12.88 3.33 -23.03
N THR A 101 -14.08 3.67 -22.77
CA THR A 101 -14.40 5.02 -22.40
C THR A 101 -14.18 5.18 -20.95
N GLU A 102 -13.53 6.25 -20.60
CA GLU A 102 -13.30 6.52 -19.23
C GLU A 102 -14.55 6.96 -18.63
N ILE A 103 -14.91 6.52 -17.50
CA ILE A 103 -16.07 6.94 -16.84
C ILE A 103 -15.75 7.95 -15.90
N GLY A 104 -16.12 8.99 -16.11
CA GLY A 104 -15.80 10.02 -15.32
C GLY A 104 -15.90 10.74 -14.51
#